data_66b00633e62fcbe8d38eb541ea49243b
#
_entry.id   66b00633e62fcbe8d38eb541ea49243b
#
_cell.length_a   1.000
_cell.length_b   1.000
_cell.length_c   1.000
_cell.angle_alpha   90.00
_cell.angle_beta   90.00
_cell.angle_gamma   90.00
#
_symmetry.space_group_name_H-M   'P 1'
#
loop_
_entity.id
_entity.type
_entity.pdbx_description
1 polymer ?
#
loop_
_entity_poly.entity_id
_entity_poly.type
_entity_poly.pdbx_seq_one_letter_code
_entity_poly.pdbx_strand_id
1 'polypeptide(L)'
;MAEFYVSVFPDGEITGGSKYPASPEEGLADFQLDLAGKDLTVDIRLAGQDFTLINAGPEFSFTEAISLAVTCKDQDEIDYYWSKLSAVPESEQCGWCKDKYGLSWQIVPENMEELMQKPDAFKTMMNQHKIVIAEY
;
A
#
# COMPACT_ATOMS: atom_id res chain seq x y z
N MET A 1 2.40 -8.60 -6.56
CA MET A 1 1.81 -7.48 -5.81
C MET A 1 0.77 -7.97 -4.79
N ALA A 2 -0.29 -8.66 -5.19
CA ALA A 2 -1.32 -9.18 -4.27
C ALA A 2 -0.75 -10.04 -3.14
N GLU A 3 0.08 -11.03 -3.45
CA GLU A 3 0.71 -11.90 -2.46
C GLU A 3 1.57 -11.13 -1.45
N PHE A 4 2.24 -10.06 -1.90
CA PHE A 4 3.01 -9.20 -1.01
C PHE A 4 2.11 -8.50 0.00
N TYR A 5 1.05 -7.84 -0.45
CA TYR A 5 0.15 -7.13 0.48
C TYR A 5 -0.55 -8.07 1.44
N VAL A 6 -1.05 -9.22 1.00
CA VAL A 6 -1.68 -10.17 1.92
C VAL A 6 -0.68 -10.77 2.92
N SER A 7 0.61 -10.80 2.60
CA SER A 7 1.66 -11.22 3.54
C SER A 7 1.97 -10.17 4.61
N VAL A 8 1.79 -8.88 4.29
CA VAL A 8 2.05 -7.76 5.21
C VAL A 8 0.94 -7.61 6.23
N PHE A 9 -0.32 -7.67 5.80
CA PHE A 9 -1.48 -7.51 6.67
C PHE A 9 -1.87 -8.84 7.31
N PRO A 10 -1.98 -8.93 8.66
CA PRO A 10 -2.25 -10.18 9.36
C PRO A 10 -3.52 -10.90 8.92
N ASP A 11 -4.54 -10.14 8.49
CA ASP A 11 -5.82 -10.66 7.98
C ASP A 11 -5.87 -10.68 6.44
N GLY A 12 -4.74 -10.47 5.77
CA GLY A 12 -4.67 -10.41 4.31
C GLY A 12 -5.12 -11.71 3.64
N GLU A 13 -5.98 -11.58 2.64
CA GLU A 13 -6.58 -12.72 1.95
C GLU A 13 -6.78 -12.39 0.47
N ILE A 14 -6.46 -13.36 -0.41
CA ILE A 14 -6.85 -13.31 -1.81
C ILE A 14 -8.26 -13.90 -1.90
N THR A 15 -9.24 -13.10 -2.34
CA THR A 15 -10.67 -13.46 -2.32
C THR A 15 -11.22 -13.86 -3.67
N GLY A 16 -10.54 -13.54 -4.77
CA GLY A 16 -11.01 -13.86 -6.11
C GLY A 16 -10.16 -13.24 -7.18
N GLY A 17 -10.72 -13.14 -8.36
CA GLY A 17 -10.06 -12.54 -9.51
C GLY A 17 -10.62 -13.07 -10.83
N SER A 18 -10.01 -12.62 -11.94
CA SER A 18 -10.34 -13.03 -13.30
C SER A 18 -9.08 -13.26 -14.13
N LYS A 19 -9.23 -13.91 -15.27
CA LYS A 19 -8.13 -14.21 -16.18
C LYS A 19 -8.32 -13.46 -17.50
N TYR A 20 -7.20 -13.17 -18.16
CA TYR A 20 -7.23 -12.83 -19.58
C TYR A 20 -7.75 -14.01 -20.40
N PRO A 21 -8.40 -13.73 -21.55
CA PRO A 21 -8.72 -14.77 -22.50
C PRO A 21 -7.49 -15.61 -22.86
N ALA A 22 -7.70 -16.88 -23.19
CA ALA A 22 -6.61 -17.80 -23.52
C ALA A 22 -6.09 -17.60 -24.95
N SER A 23 -6.91 -16.99 -25.85
CA SER A 23 -6.60 -16.88 -27.26
C SER A 23 -7.31 -15.68 -27.91
N PRO A 24 -6.85 -15.23 -29.11
CA PRO A 24 -7.54 -14.20 -29.89
C PRO A 24 -9.00 -14.52 -30.23
N GLU A 25 -9.33 -15.79 -30.43
CA GLU A 25 -10.70 -16.23 -30.70
C GLU A 25 -11.65 -15.95 -29.53
N GLU A 26 -11.12 -15.89 -28.32
CA GLU A 26 -11.86 -15.55 -27.10
C GLU A 26 -11.84 -14.05 -26.79
N GLY A 27 -11.26 -13.23 -27.67
CA GLY A 27 -11.26 -11.78 -27.56
C GLY A 27 -9.95 -11.15 -27.08
N LEU A 28 -8.86 -11.92 -26.97
CA LEU A 28 -7.54 -11.40 -26.62
C LEU A 28 -7.00 -10.53 -27.76
N ALA A 29 -6.60 -9.29 -27.46
CA ALA A 29 -5.99 -8.40 -28.44
C ALA A 29 -4.55 -8.79 -28.75
N ASP A 30 -4.06 -8.41 -29.94
CA ASP A 30 -2.71 -8.77 -30.40
C ASP A 30 -1.61 -8.28 -29.47
N PHE A 31 -1.76 -7.09 -28.87
CA PHE A 31 -0.78 -6.55 -27.92
C PHE A 31 -0.85 -7.21 -26.54
N GLN A 32 -1.80 -8.12 -26.32
CA GLN A 32 -2.01 -8.84 -25.05
C GLN A 32 -1.61 -10.32 -25.13
N LEU A 33 -1.02 -10.78 -26.22
CA LEU A 33 -0.72 -12.20 -26.45
C LEU A 33 0.16 -12.81 -25.35
N ASP A 34 1.08 -12.02 -24.77
CA ASP A 34 1.93 -12.42 -23.65
C ASP A 34 1.17 -12.54 -22.31
N LEU A 35 -0.05 -12.02 -22.25
CA LEU A 35 -0.93 -12.08 -21.08
C LEU A 35 -1.94 -13.23 -21.14
N ALA A 36 -2.02 -13.96 -22.26
CA ALA A 36 -2.98 -15.04 -22.47
C ALA A 36 -3.07 -15.99 -21.28
N GLY A 37 -4.26 -16.15 -20.70
CA GLY A 37 -4.55 -17.02 -19.57
C GLY A 37 -3.96 -16.60 -18.24
N LYS A 38 -3.23 -15.48 -18.17
CA LYS A 38 -2.69 -14.92 -16.93
C LYS A 38 -3.77 -14.16 -16.15
N ASP A 39 -3.49 -13.81 -14.91
CA ASP A 39 -4.41 -13.03 -14.08
C ASP A 39 -4.64 -11.65 -14.71
N LEU A 40 -5.90 -11.28 -14.92
CA LEU A 40 -6.33 -9.94 -15.30
C LEU A 40 -6.61 -9.12 -14.04
N THR A 41 -7.42 -9.65 -13.13
CA THR A 41 -7.69 -9.04 -11.83
C THR A 41 -7.35 -10.00 -10.71
N VAL A 42 -6.94 -9.46 -9.58
CA VAL A 42 -6.79 -10.20 -8.31
C VAL A 42 -7.49 -9.40 -7.23
N ASP A 43 -8.49 -10.00 -6.62
CA ASP A 43 -9.23 -9.40 -5.51
C ASP A 43 -8.58 -9.81 -4.19
N ILE A 44 -8.35 -8.82 -3.33
CA ILE A 44 -7.73 -9.02 -2.02
C ILE A 44 -8.52 -8.29 -0.94
N ARG A 45 -8.39 -8.76 0.29
CA ARG A 45 -8.89 -8.08 1.48
C ARG A 45 -7.74 -7.78 2.42
N LEU A 46 -7.64 -6.52 2.84
CA LEU A 46 -6.62 -6.04 3.78
C LEU A 46 -7.33 -5.21 4.86
N ALA A 47 -7.11 -5.53 6.13
CA ALA A 47 -7.72 -4.82 7.26
C ALA A 47 -9.24 -4.61 7.09
N GLY A 48 -9.94 -5.64 6.61
CA GLY A 48 -11.39 -5.62 6.41
C GLY A 48 -11.87 -4.86 5.17
N GLN A 49 -10.98 -4.32 4.34
CA GLN A 49 -11.32 -3.60 3.11
C GLN A 49 -10.98 -4.42 1.87
N ASP A 50 -11.86 -4.36 0.88
CA ASP A 50 -11.70 -5.05 -0.39
C ASP A 50 -11.01 -4.15 -1.42
N PHE A 51 -10.05 -4.74 -2.13
CA PHE A 51 -9.30 -4.11 -3.21
C PHE A 51 -9.27 -5.03 -4.42
N THR A 52 -9.30 -4.44 -5.61
CA THR A 52 -9.06 -5.17 -6.86
C THR A 52 -7.78 -4.62 -7.50
N LEU A 53 -6.82 -5.51 -7.73
CA LEU A 53 -5.61 -5.18 -8.47
C LEU A 53 -5.81 -5.59 -9.94
N ILE A 54 -5.48 -4.70 -10.86
CA ILE A 54 -5.62 -4.94 -12.30
C ILE A 54 -4.23 -5.06 -12.92
N ASN A 55 -3.98 -6.18 -13.58
CA ASN A 55 -2.74 -6.45 -14.30
C ASN A 55 -2.85 -5.91 -15.73
N ALA A 56 -2.74 -4.58 -15.87
CA ALA A 56 -2.96 -3.88 -17.15
C ALA A 56 -1.66 -3.49 -17.88
N GLY A 57 -0.50 -3.90 -17.37
CA GLY A 57 0.81 -3.54 -17.93
C GLY A 57 1.41 -2.26 -17.33
N PRO A 58 2.53 -1.78 -17.88
CA PRO A 58 3.33 -0.70 -17.28
C PRO A 58 2.92 0.72 -17.69
N GLU A 59 1.79 0.90 -18.36
CA GLU A 59 1.37 2.20 -18.90
C GLU A 59 1.08 3.25 -17.82
N PHE A 60 0.58 2.80 -16.65
CA PHE A 60 0.23 3.68 -15.54
C PHE A 60 1.14 3.42 -14.35
N SER A 61 1.56 4.50 -13.69
CA SER A 61 2.37 4.45 -12.48
C SER A 61 1.65 5.13 -11.33
N PHE A 62 1.88 4.65 -10.12
CA PHE A 62 1.40 5.34 -8.93
C PHE A 62 2.11 6.68 -8.76
N THR A 63 1.41 7.64 -8.17
CA THR A 63 1.95 8.92 -7.74
C THR A 63 1.56 9.20 -6.31
N GLU A 64 2.19 10.19 -5.69
CA GLU A 64 1.88 10.63 -4.33
C GLU A 64 0.53 11.37 -4.22
N ALA A 65 -0.17 11.56 -5.34
CA ALA A 65 -1.53 12.13 -5.35
C ALA A 65 -2.56 11.22 -4.67
N ILE A 66 -2.23 9.94 -4.44
CA ILE A 66 -3.02 8.99 -3.67
C ILE A 66 -2.11 8.23 -2.69
N SER A 67 -2.64 7.94 -1.53
CA SER A 67 -2.00 7.09 -0.53
C SER A 67 -3.04 6.26 0.21
N LEU A 68 -2.62 5.15 0.77
CA LEU A 68 -3.43 4.36 1.68
C LEU A 68 -2.93 4.58 3.11
N ALA A 69 -3.86 4.85 4.03
CA ALA A 69 -3.52 5.06 5.43
C ALA A 69 -3.64 3.76 6.23
N VAL A 70 -2.61 3.46 7.01
CA VAL A 70 -2.61 2.37 7.98
C VAL A 70 -2.62 3.00 9.37
N THR A 71 -3.72 2.81 10.09
CA THR A 71 -3.86 3.29 11.46
C THR A 71 -3.36 2.22 12.42
N CYS A 72 -2.37 2.56 13.22
CA CYS A 72 -1.67 1.66 14.13
C CYS A 72 -2.03 1.95 15.59
N LYS A 73 -2.21 0.90 16.39
CA LYS A 73 -2.57 1.01 17.81
C LYS A 73 -1.43 1.49 18.71
N ASP A 74 -0.18 1.20 18.31
CA ASP A 74 1.03 1.48 19.10
C ASP A 74 2.28 1.59 18.23
N GLN A 75 3.43 1.87 18.87
CA GLN A 75 4.71 1.99 18.18
C GLN A 75 5.16 0.68 17.53
N ASP A 76 4.91 -0.46 18.18
CA ASP A 76 5.33 -1.76 17.64
C ASP A 76 4.64 -2.05 16.30
N GLU A 77 3.37 -1.68 16.18
CA GLU A 77 2.62 -1.83 14.94
C GLU A 77 3.09 -0.86 13.85
N ILE A 78 3.40 0.39 14.22
CA ILE A 78 4.04 1.35 13.30
C ILE A 78 5.35 0.78 12.78
N ASP A 79 6.21 0.29 13.66
CA ASP A 79 7.52 -0.27 13.30
C ASP A 79 7.38 -1.48 12.40
N TYR A 80 6.39 -2.34 12.65
CA TYR A 80 6.09 -3.50 11.82
C TYR A 80 5.73 -3.08 10.39
N TYR A 81 4.69 -2.23 10.22
CA TYR A 81 4.26 -1.83 8.89
C TYR A 81 5.33 -1.03 8.15
N TRP A 82 6.05 -0.17 8.85
CA TRP A 82 7.16 0.59 8.27
C TRP A 82 8.24 -0.34 7.71
N SER A 83 8.63 -1.34 8.49
CA SER A 83 9.65 -2.31 8.06
C SER A 83 9.24 -3.13 6.85
N LYS A 84 7.94 -3.34 6.65
CA LYS A 84 7.39 -4.13 5.54
C LYS A 84 7.11 -3.29 4.29
N LEU A 85 6.65 -2.06 4.46
CA LEU A 85 6.14 -1.23 3.38
C LEU A 85 7.13 -0.19 2.87
N SER A 86 7.96 0.43 3.74
CA SER A 86 8.90 1.44 3.28
C SER A 86 10.05 0.81 2.49
N ALA A 87 10.12 1.12 1.20
CA ALA A 87 11.13 0.60 0.29
C ALA A 87 11.96 1.69 -0.39
N VAL A 88 11.56 2.96 -0.29
CA VAL A 88 12.19 4.10 -0.96
C VAL A 88 12.54 5.15 0.10
N PRO A 89 13.77 5.16 0.63
CA PRO A 89 14.16 6.06 1.73
C PRO A 89 13.90 7.54 1.44
N GLU A 90 14.06 7.99 0.21
CA GLU A 90 13.86 9.37 -0.21
C GLU A 90 12.40 9.83 -0.11
N SER A 91 11.45 8.89 -0.05
CA SER A 91 10.02 9.17 0.07
C SER A 91 9.54 9.30 1.52
N GLU A 92 10.39 8.96 2.47
CA GLU A 92 10.04 8.91 3.90
C GLU A 92 9.91 10.33 4.48
N GLN A 93 8.68 10.71 4.89
CA GLN A 93 8.41 12.00 5.50
C GLN A 93 7.10 11.98 6.29
N CYS A 94 7.13 12.39 7.55
CA CYS A 94 5.93 12.59 8.38
C CYS A 94 4.99 11.36 8.44
N GLY A 95 5.54 10.15 8.46
CA GLY A 95 4.75 8.92 8.42
C GLY A 95 4.39 8.45 7.00
N TRP A 96 4.77 9.20 5.98
CA TRP A 96 4.65 8.76 4.59
C TRP A 96 5.83 7.90 4.18
N CYS A 97 5.54 6.86 3.43
CA CYS A 97 6.55 6.03 2.76
C CYS A 97 6.01 5.51 1.42
N LYS A 98 6.89 4.94 0.62
CA LYS A 98 6.53 4.34 -0.66
C LYS A 98 6.99 2.89 -0.68
N ASP A 99 6.11 1.98 -1.13
CA ASP A 99 6.48 0.59 -1.24
C ASP A 99 7.28 0.28 -2.53
N LYS A 100 7.70 -0.97 -2.67
CA LYS A 100 8.49 -1.42 -3.83
C LYS A 100 7.74 -1.37 -5.16
N TYR A 101 6.42 -1.18 -5.13
CA TYR A 101 5.60 -1.01 -6.34
C TYR A 101 5.30 0.47 -6.64
N GLY A 102 5.76 1.38 -5.80
CA GLY A 102 5.56 2.81 -5.96
C GLY A 102 4.27 3.35 -5.35
N LEU A 103 3.48 2.53 -4.66
CA LEU A 103 2.29 2.98 -3.94
C LEU A 103 2.71 3.67 -2.65
N SER A 104 2.14 4.83 -2.39
CA SER A 104 2.37 5.61 -1.17
C SER A 104 1.47 5.16 -0.03
N TRP A 105 2.05 5.11 1.16
CA TRP A 105 1.39 4.75 2.41
C TRP A 105 1.59 5.83 3.44
N GLN A 106 0.59 6.02 4.30
CA GLN A 106 0.70 6.81 5.52
C GLN A 106 0.56 5.86 6.71
N ILE A 107 1.61 5.72 7.51
CA ILE A 107 1.61 4.83 8.68
C ILE A 107 1.57 5.71 9.91
N VAL A 108 0.40 5.76 10.55
CA VAL A 108 0.07 6.73 11.59
C VAL A 108 -0.54 6.04 12.83
N PRO A 109 -0.30 6.55 14.03
CA PRO A 109 -0.95 6.04 15.22
C PRO A 109 -2.44 6.42 15.27
N GLU A 110 -3.27 5.58 15.89
CA GLU A 110 -4.71 5.83 16.05
C GLU A 110 -5.01 7.09 16.88
N ASN A 111 -4.10 7.47 17.76
CA ASN A 111 -4.21 8.68 18.59
C ASN A 111 -3.49 9.90 17.99
N MET A 112 -3.24 9.92 16.67
CA MET A 112 -2.52 11.03 16.03
C MET A 112 -3.17 12.39 16.29
N GLU A 113 -4.50 12.45 16.29
CA GLU A 113 -5.24 13.67 16.58
C GLU A 113 -4.94 14.20 17.99
N GLU A 114 -4.87 13.32 18.98
CA GLU A 114 -4.48 13.66 20.35
C GLU A 114 -3.02 14.14 20.41
N LEU A 115 -2.10 13.45 19.76
CA LEU A 115 -0.70 13.84 19.71
C LEU A 115 -0.52 15.24 19.11
N MET A 116 -1.28 15.57 18.09
CA MET A 116 -1.22 16.87 17.41
C MET A 116 -1.74 18.04 18.28
N GLN A 117 -2.38 17.79 19.42
CA GLN A 117 -2.76 18.83 20.38
C GLN A 117 -1.61 19.24 21.30
N LYS A 118 -0.53 18.47 21.35
CA LYS A 118 0.62 18.77 22.20
C LYS A 118 1.44 19.94 21.67
N PRO A 119 2.14 20.68 22.55
CA PRO A 119 3.05 21.75 22.13
C PRO A 119 4.09 21.23 21.14
N ASP A 120 4.37 22.02 20.10
CA ASP A 120 5.36 21.72 19.05
C ASP A 120 5.09 20.42 18.23
N ALA A 121 3.91 19.81 18.38
CA ALA A 121 3.58 18.54 17.71
C ALA A 121 3.77 18.60 16.17
N PHE A 122 3.32 19.68 15.54
CA PHE A 122 3.50 19.86 14.10
C PHE A 122 4.98 19.89 13.70
N LYS A 123 5.81 20.61 14.47
CA LYS A 123 7.26 20.65 14.25
C LYS A 123 7.90 19.29 14.44
N THR A 124 7.49 18.56 15.49
CA THR A 124 7.94 17.18 15.74
C THR A 124 7.60 16.29 14.56
N MET A 125 6.35 16.31 14.11
CA MET A 125 5.90 15.52 12.96
C MET A 125 6.72 15.83 11.69
N MET A 126 6.92 17.11 11.39
CA MET A 126 7.64 17.54 10.18
C MET A 126 9.13 17.15 10.19
N ASN A 127 9.70 16.88 11.35
CA ASN A 127 11.09 16.46 11.48
C ASN A 127 11.25 14.92 11.51
N GLN A 128 10.15 14.18 11.52
CA GLN A 128 10.19 12.72 11.53
C GLN A 128 10.08 12.15 10.12
N HIS A 129 10.71 11.01 9.88
CA HIS A 129 10.44 10.12 8.76
C HIS A 129 9.31 9.16 9.15
N LYS A 130 9.63 8.15 9.92
CA LYS A 130 8.66 7.29 10.61
C LYS A 130 8.15 8.03 11.86
N ILE A 131 6.86 7.89 12.14
CA ILE A 131 6.29 8.47 13.37
C ILE A 131 6.85 7.72 14.59
N VAL A 132 7.40 8.48 15.54
CA VAL A 132 7.88 8.01 16.83
C VAL A 132 7.02 8.67 17.91
N ILE A 133 6.07 7.92 18.45
CA ILE A 133 5.04 8.43 19.38
C ILE A 133 5.68 9.08 20.61
N ALA A 134 6.75 8.51 21.13
CA ALA A 134 7.43 8.98 22.33
C ALA A 134 8.07 10.39 22.20
N GLU A 135 8.21 10.90 20.96
CA GLU A 135 8.81 12.22 20.71
C GLU A 135 7.77 13.37 20.77
N TYR A 136 6.49 13.02 20.86
CA TYR A 136 5.42 13.99 21.08
C TYR A 136 5.24 14.19 22.60
#